data_8396804756511ef671c0d6fec0638416
#
_entry.id   8396804756511ef671c0d6fec0638416
#
_cell.length_a   1.000
_cell.length_b   1.000
_cell.length_c   1.000
_cell.angle_alpha   90.00
_cell.angle_beta   90.00
_cell.angle_gamma   90.00
#
_symmetry.space_group_name_H-M   'P 1'
#
loop_
_entity.id
_entity.type
_entity.pdbx_description
1 polymer ?
#
loop_
_entity_poly.entity_id
_entity_poly.type
_entity_poly.pdbx_seq_one_letter_code
_entity_poly.pdbx_strand_id
1 'polypeptide(L)'
;ASFTPVAIDSLMHRGEVAARKQWASLLALKKKIGIADTFVPQSHGPYTMFSKDRTLHVEEITFSDVEENDKKWLMKKCKLQENSRISMRQIEQALFILRGNQSYSNASYTLTDTPEGYKLNFLLEKKYEKTINVGIRFDSEEIASLLINATAQLKTHIPSKVSVTGRLGKRYMARVDYTLEPMQQRNVNFSYMFQYNDINIYDHGDRAYNTTYKYHLAEFGFSDVWYKNFRFGLGFRFEYYKYKDFLFKKPEFIGLDVESEHFLSYFAQVHYNT
;
A
#
# COMPACT_ATOMS: atom_id res chain seq x y z
N ALA A 1 2.14 13.18 -23.71
CA ALA A 1 1.26 14.34 -23.70
C ALA A 1 1.40 15.01 -22.33
N SER A 2 1.88 16.26 -22.28
CA SER A 2 1.95 17.03 -21.04
C SER A 2 0.60 17.70 -20.78
N PHE A 3 0.05 17.51 -19.60
CA PHE A 3 -1.17 18.19 -19.14
C PHE A 3 -0.83 19.60 -18.63
N THR A 4 -0.38 20.46 -19.52
CA THR A 4 -0.21 21.89 -19.21
C THR A 4 -1.56 22.62 -19.40
N PRO A 5 -1.83 23.74 -18.70
CA PRO A 5 -3.07 24.52 -18.89
C PRO A 5 -3.32 24.87 -20.36
N VAL A 6 -2.29 25.24 -21.09
CA VAL A 6 -2.38 25.56 -22.53
C VAL A 6 -2.76 24.34 -23.38
N ALA A 7 -2.30 23.15 -23.01
CA ALA A 7 -2.66 21.91 -23.70
C ALA A 7 -4.13 21.54 -23.43
N ILE A 8 -4.61 21.78 -22.21
CA ILE A 8 -6.01 21.56 -21.82
C ILE A 8 -6.93 22.49 -22.60
N ASP A 9 -6.62 23.79 -22.65
CA ASP A 9 -7.40 24.78 -23.42
C ASP A 9 -7.43 24.41 -24.91
N SER A 10 -6.31 23.98 -25.48
CA SER A 10 -6.25 23.52 -26.86
C SER A 10 -7.12 22.28 -27.11
N LEU A 11 -7.17 21.34 -26.17
CA LEU A 11 -8.01 20.15 -26.26
C LEU A 11 -9.50 20.50 -26.18
N MET A 12 -9.86 21.39 -25.26
CA MET A 12 -11.23 21.88 -25.12
C MET A 12 -11.69 22.61 -26.39
N HIS A 13 -10.86 23.49 -26.92
CA HIS A 13 -11.16 24.20 -28.18
C HIS A 13 -11.32 23.24 -29.37
N ARG A 14 -10.45 22.27 -29.52
CA ARG A 14 -10.57 21.22 -30.57
C ARG A 14 -11.86 20.42 -30.41
N GLY A 15 -12.24 20.07 -29.17
CA GLY A 15 -13.49 19.37 -28.87
C GLY A 15 -14.70 20.23 -29.29
N GLU A 16 -14.71 21.54 -28.98
CA GLU A 16 -15.76 22.48 -29.37
C GLU A 16 -15.86 22.59 -30.90
N VAL A 17 -14.74 22.75 -31.60
CA VAL A 17 -14.71 22.83 -33.06
C VAL A 17 -15.25 21.54 -33.69
N ALA A 18 -14.89 20.38 -33.15
CA ALA A 18 -15.40 19.10 -33.64
C ALA A 18 -16.90 18.94 -33.43
N ALA A 19 -17.41 19.35 -32.25
CA ALA A 19 -18.85 19.35 -31.97
C ALA A 19 -19.63 20.30 -32.89
N ARG A 20 -19.11 21.51 -33.16
CA ARG A 20 -19.70 22.45 -34.10
C ARG A 20 -19.77 21.92 -35.54
N LYS A 21 -18.77 21.19 -36.00
CA LYS A 21 -18.79 20.52 -37.29
C LYS A 21 -19.91 19.48 -37.41
N GLN A 22 -20.27 18.83 -36.31
CA GLN A 22 -21.33 17.82 -36.25
C GLN A 22 -22.69 18.38 -35.81
N TRP A 23 -22.87 19.72 -35.80
CA TRP A 23 -24.03 20.37 -35.25
C TRP A 23 -25.34 19.92 -35.90
N ALA A 24 -25.36 19.78 -37.20
CA ALA A 24 -26.55 19.33 -37.94
C ALA A 24 -26.96 17.90 -37.52
N SER A 25 -26.00 17.01 -37.35
CA SER A 25 -26.24 15.63 -36.88
C SER A 25 -26.74 15.60 -35.43
N LEU A 26 -26.21 16.45 -34.58
CA LEU A 26 -26.66 16.58 -33.20
C LEU A 26 -28.10 17.12 -33.11
N LEU A 27 -28.48 18.09 -33.96
CA LEU A 27 -29.86 18.57 -34.05
C LEU A 27 -30.82 17.49 -34.57
N ALA A 28 -30.40 16.70 -35.54
CA ALA A 28 -31.20 15.57 -36.05
C ALA A 28 -31.41 14.52 -34.95
N LEU A 29 -30.36 14.24 -34.17
CA LEU A 29 -30.42 13.33 -33.03
C LEU A 29 -31.35 13.86 -31.93
N LYS A 30 -31.27 15.16 -31.61
CA LYS A 30 -32.14 15.84 -30.66
C LYS A 30 -33.63 15.68 -31.03
N LYS A 31 -33.97 15.89 -32.32
CA LYS A 31 -35.32 15.64 -32.84
C LYS A 31 -35.74 14.17 -32.70
N LYS A 32 -34.84 13.25 -33.01
CA LYS A 32 -35.12 11.81 -32.94
C LYS A 32 -35.37 11.31 -31.51
N ILE A 33 -34.73 11.92 -30.53
CA ILE A 33 -34.88 11.60 -29.11
C ILE A 33 -36.11 12.32 -28.50
N GLY A 34 -36.73 13.24 -29.23
CA GLY A 34 -37.93 13.96 -28.75
C GLY A 34 -37.65 15.07 -27.72
N ILE A 35 -36.40 15.57 -27.68
CA ILE A 35 -36.06 16.70 -26.80
C ILE A 35 -36.62 17.98 -27.40
N ALA A 36 -37.59 18.62 -26.71
CA ALA A 36 -38.17 19.88 -27.14
C ALA A 36 -37.15 21.01 -27.23
N ASP A 37 -37.33 21.96 -28.13
CA ASP A 37 -36.43 23.12 -28.26
C ASP A 37 -36.50 24.05 -27.06
N THR A 38 -37.57 23.97 -26.26
CA THR A 38 -37.74 24.64 -24.97
C THR A 38 -37.09 23.89 -23.80
N PHE A 39 -36.47 22.73 -24.03
CA PHE A 39 -35.72 22.03 -23.00
C PHE A 39 -34.53 22.90 -22.60
N VAL A 40 -34.71 23.63 -21.55
CA VAL A 40 -33.60 24.20 -20.80
C VAL A 40 -33.05 23.01 -20.00
N PRO A 41 -31.80 22.52 -20.25
CA PRO A 41 -31.19 21.62 -19.34
C PRO A 41 -31.35 22.29 -17.96
N GLN A 42 -31.98 21.61 -17.00
CA GLN A 42 -31.76 22.04 -15.65
C GLN A 42 -30.23 22.03 -15.51
N SER A 43 -29.65 23.22 -15.64
CA SER A 43 -28.36 23.40 -15.06
C SER A 43 -28.61 23.02 -13.63
N HIS A 44 -28.19 21.84 -13.24
CA HIS A 44 -27.75 21.65 -11.87
C HIS A 44 -26.83 22.84 -11.72
N GLY A 45 -27.35 23.90 -11.09
CA GLY A 45 -26.81 25.26 -11.09
C GLY A 45 -25.33 25.14 -10.83
N PRO A 46 -24.49 25.99 -11.40
CA PRO A 46 -23.05 25.72 -11.48
C PRO A 46 -22.71 24.89 -10.28
N TYR A 47 -22.23 23.66 -10.49
CA TYR A 47 -21.83 22.86 -9.33
C TYR A 47 -21.16 23.87 -8.46
N THR A 48 -21.93 24.41 -7.52
CA THR A 48 -21.39 25.40 -6.62
C THR A 48 -20.40 24.50 -5.92
N MET A 49 -19.20 24.48 -6.51
CA MET A 49 -18.03 23.99 -5.80
C MET A 49 -18.16 24.75 -4.53
N PHE A 50 -18.68 24.05 -3.49
CA PHE A 50 -18.91 24.67 -2.21
C PHE A 50 -17.61 25.39 -1.96
N SER A 51 -17.67 26.73 -1.95
CA SER A 51 -16.44 27.52 -1.78
C SER A 51 -15.64 26.79 -0.72
N LYS A 52 -14.38 26.45 -0.98
CA LYS A 52 -13.57 25.65 -0.05
C LYS A 52 -13.62 26.14 1.38
N ASP A 53 -14.05 27.40 1.52
CA ASP A 53 -14.22 28.10 2.80
C ASP A 53 -15.67 28.01 3.34
N ARG A 54 -16.62 27.41 2.61
CA ARG A 54 -17.98 27.21 3.14
C ARG A 54 -17.92 26.23 4.32
N THR A 55 -18.42 26.69 5.45
CA THR A 55 -18.55 25.88 6.66
C THR A 55 -19.97 25.33 6.76
N LEU A 56 -20.08 24.05 7.08
CA LEU A 56 -21.34 23.34 7.31
C LEU A 56 -21.44 22.99 8.79
N HIS A 57 -22.62 23.09 9.36
CA HIS A 57 -22.87 22.54 10.69
C HIS A 57 -23.08 21.02 10.55
N VAL A 58 -22.16 20.23 11.06
CA VAL A 58 -22.22 18.77 10.99
C VAL A 58 -22.58 18.22 12.35
N GLU A 59 -23.78 17.66 12.45
CA GLU A 59 -24.30 17.05 13.69
C GLU A 59 -23.63 15.72 13.98
N GLU A 60 -23.61 14.86 13.01
CA GLU A 60 -23.15 13.47 13.14
C GLU A 60 -22.15 13.11 12.06
N ILE A 61 -21.12 12.37 12.45
CA ILE A 61 -20.11 11.82 11.55
C ILE A 61 -20.12 10.30 11.66
N THR A 62 -20.35 9.63 10.54
CA THR A 62 -20.35 8.18 10.47
C THR A 62 -19.30 7.67 9.48
N PHE A 63 -18.81 6.47 9.71
CA PHE A 63 -17.89 5.76 8.82
C PHE A 63 -18.47 4.38 8.53
N SER A 64 -18.62 4.01 7.27
CA SER A 64 -19.09 2.69 6.90
C SER A 64 -18.04 1.61 7.24
N ASP A 65 -18.51 0.46 7.71
CA ASP A 65 -17.67 -0.72 8.01
C ASP A 65 -16.50 -0.48 9.00
N VAL A 66 -16.67 0.48 9.91
CA VAL A 66 -15.67 0.83 10.93
C VAL A 66 -16.22 0.56 12.33
N GLU A 67 -15.43 -0.05 13.19
CA GLU A 67 -15.77 -0.27 14.59
C GLU A 67 -15.71 1.04 15.41
N GLU A 68 -16.49 1.13 16.50
CA GLU A 68 -16.58 2.35 17.32
C GLU A 68 -15.22 2.85 17.86
N ASN A 69 -14.34 1.92 18.20
CA ASN A 69 -12.99 2.29 18.67
C ASN A 69 -12.15 2.94 17.57
N ASP A 70 -12.28 2.42 16.36
CA ASP A 70 -11.58 2.94 15.18
C ASP A 70 -12.21 4.25 14.71
N LYS A 71 -13.54 4.43 14.86
CA LYS A 71 -14.23 5.69 14.59
C LYS A 71 -13.60 6.84 15.37
N LYS A 72 -13.43 6.68 16.68
CA LYS A 72 -12.83 7.72 17.54
C LYS A 72 -11.42 8.09 17.08
N TRP A 73 -10.63 7.09 16.70
CA TRP A 73 -9.28 7.32 16.21
C TRP A 73 -9.27 8.02 14.83
N LEU A 74 -10.14 7.59 13.90
CA LEU A 74 -10.27 8.23 12.59
C LEU A 74 -10.70 9.69 12.72
N MET A 75 -11.66 10.00 13.59
CA MET A 75 -12.07 11.38 13.87
C MET A 75 -10.91 12.22 14.37
N LYS A 76 -10.11 11.71 15.31
CA LYS A 76 -8.92 12.40 15.82
C LYS A 76 -7.87 12.59 14.72
N LYS A 77 -7.61 11.57 13.91
CA LYS A 77 -6.64 11.61 12.79
C LYS A 77 -7.07 12.60 11.71
N CYS A 78 -8.35 12.61 11.37
CA CYS A 78 -8.93 13.53 10.39
C CYS A 78 -9.21 14.92 10.96
N LYS A 79 -8.99 15.16 12.26
CA LYS A 79 -9.28 16.41 12.98
C LYS A 79 -10.75 16.85 12.80
N LEU A 80 -11.65 15.89 12.85
CA LEU A 80 -13.09 16.10 12.76
C LEU A 80 -13.73 16.00 14.15
N GLN A 81 -14.79 16.75 14.35
CA GLN A 81 -15.58 16.75 15.58
C GLN A 81 -17.06 16.82 15.24
N GLU A 82 -17.88 15.97 15.87
CA GLU A 82 -19.32 16.04 15.76
C GLU A 82 -19.87 17.30 16.40
N ASN A 83 -21.07 17.70 15.99
CA ASN A 83 -21.74 18.89 16.50
C ASN A 83 -20.90 20.18 16.34
N SER A 84 -20.19 20.30 15.24
CA SER A 84 -19.28 21.41 14.97
C SER A 84 -19.43 21.98 13.56
N ARG A 85 -18.88 23.15 13.34
CA ARG A 85 -18.78 23.76 12.00
C ARG A 85 -17.53 23.25 11.31
N ILE A 86 -17.72 22.50 10.23
CA ILE A 86 -16.66 21.89 9.44
C ILE A 86 -16.62 22.55 8.06
N SER A 87 -15.46 22.99 7.61
CA SER A 87 -15.29 23.52 6.27
C SER A 87 -15.17 22.41 5.24
N MET A 88 -15.56 22.68 3.99
CA MET A 88 -15.36 21.73 2.90
C MET A 88 -13.89 21.34 2.74
N ARG A 89 -12.97 22.27 3.00
CA ARG A 89 -11.52 21.99 3.01
C ARG A 89 -11.13 20.93 4.04
N GLN A 90 -11.74 20.97 5.23
CA GLN A 90 -11.49 19.95 6.26
C GLN A 90 -12.04 18.58 5.86
N ILE A 91 -13.21 18.53 5.19
CA ILE A 91 -13.77 17.27 4.66
C ILE A 91 -12.86 16.70 3.57
N GLU A 92 -12.38 17.53 2.64
CA GLU A 92 -11.44 17.11 1.60
C GLU A 92 -10.10 16.62 2.18
N GLN A 93 -9.58 17.30 3.20
CA GLN A 93 -8.38 16.86 3.91
C GLN A 93 -8.59 15.53 4.63
N ALA A 94 -9.74 15.36 5.28
CA ALA A 94 -10.09 14.08 5.90
C ALA A 94 -10.16 12.96 4.85
N LEU A 95 -10.79 13.23 3.72
CA LEU A 95 -10.88 12.28 2.61
C LEU A 95 -9.49 11.92 2.05
N PHE A 96 -8.60 12.89 1.93
CA PHE A 96 -7.22 12.66 1.51
C PHE A 96 -6.47 11.77 2.51
N ILE A 97 -6.63 12.01 3.82
CA ILE A 97 -6.05 11.19 4.88
C ILE A 97 -6.58 9.75 4.83
N LEU A 98 -7.90 9.59 4.60
CA LEU A 98 -8.54 8.28 4.51
C LEU A 98 -8.08 7.51 3.26
N ARG A 99 -7.97 8.17 2.11
CA ARG A 99 -7.44 7.57 0.87
C ARG A 99 -5.96 7.20 0.96
N GLY A 100 -5.18 7.95 1.73
CA GLY A 100 -3.77 7.64 2.02
C GLY A 100 -3.59 6.51 3.02
N ASN A 101 -4.65 6.02 3.64
CA ASN A 101 -4.59 4.90 4.56
C ASN A 101 -4.55 3.58 3.78
N GLN A 102 -3.54 2.76 4.05
CA GLN A 102 -3.34 1.47 3.36
C GLN A 102 -4.49 0.46 3.59
N SER A 103 -5.31 0.68 4.61
CA SER A 103 -6.44 -0.20 4.95
C SER A 103 -7.65 -0.05 4.04
N TYR A 104 -7.71 1.02 3.23
CA TYR A 104 -8.83 1.30 2.35
C TYR A 104 -8.40 1.33 0.89
N SER A 105 -9.23 0.71 0.02
CA SER A 105 -9.05 0.77 -1.44
C SER A 105 -9.65 2.06 -2.01
N ASN A 106 -10.74 2.51 -1.40
CA ASN A 106 -11.44 3.72 -1.80
C ASN A 106 -12.04 4.42 -0.58
N ALA A 107 -12.18 5.72 -0.67
CA ALA A 107 -12.88 6.55 0.30
C ALA A 107 -13.65 7.65 -0.42
N SER A 108 -14.92 7.78 -0.07
CA SER A 108 -15.82 8.84 -0.52
C SER A 108 -16.66 9.35 0.65
N TYR A 109 -17.45 10.37 0.45
CA TYR A 109 -18.37 10.86 1.48
C TYR A 109 -19.72 11.23 0.88
N THR A 110 -20.73 11.20 1.72
CA THR A 110 -22.07 11.75 1.43
C THR A 110 -22.47 12.73 2.52
N LEU A 111 -23.17 13.77 2.11
CA LEU A 111 -23.78 14.74 3.01
C LEU A 111 -25.30 14.58 2.88
N THR A 112 -25.97 14.39 4.01
CA THR A 112 -27.43 14.30 4.08
C THR A 112 -27.94 15.46 4.92
N ASP A 113 -28.91 16.19 4.40
CA ASP A 113 -29.55 17.28 5.12
C ASP A 113 -30.33 16.74 6.31
N THR A 114 -30.23 17.39 7.45
CA THR A 114 -31.01 17.16 8.66
C THR A 114 -31.68 18.47 9.09
N PRO A 115 -32.72 18.42 9.95
CA PRO A 115 -33.39 19.65 10.40
C PRO A 115 -32.48 20.68 11.07
N GLU A 116 -31.40 20.22 11.69
CA GLU A 116 -30.47 21.08 12.45
C GLU A 116 -29.11 21.27 11.76
N GLY A 117 -28.87 20.59 10.62
CA GLY A 117 -27.61 20.73 9.89
C GLY A 117 -27.34 19.65 8.85
N TYR A 118 -26.23 18.96 8.95
CA TYR A 118 -25.81 17.92 8.02
C TYR A 118 -25.28 16.69 8.76
N LYS A 119 -25.62 15.52 8.23
CA LYS A 119 -24.96 14.25 8.57
C LYS A 119 -23.89 13.97 7.52
N LEU A 120 -22.64 13.83 7.97
CA LEU A 120 -21.50 13.47 7.13
C LEU A 120 -21.20 11.98 7.27
N ASN A 121 -21.34 11.23 6.19
CA ASN A 121 -21.03 9.82 6.16
C ASN A 121 -19.85 9.55 5.23
N PHE A 122 -18.76 9.01 5.77
CA PHE A 122 -17.63 8.52 4.99
C PHE A 122 -17.86 7.07 4.60
N LEU A 123 -17.90 6.83 3.29
CA LEU A 123 -18.01 5.51 2.69
C LEU A 123 -16.61 4.98 2.46
N LEU A 124 -16.20 3.99 3.23
CA LEU A 124 -14.87 3.39 3.20
C LEU A 124 -14.97 1.96 2.66
N GLU A 125 -14.18 1.66 1.66
CA GLU A 125 -14.03 0.31 1.13
C GLU A 125 -12.76 -0.31 1.70
N LYS A 126 -12.89 -1.35 2.52
CA LYS A 126 -11.72 -2.07 3.06
C LYS A 126 -10.96 -2.76 1.93
N LYS A 127 -9.67 -2.57 1.93
CA LYS A 127 -8.77 -3.23 0.98
C LYS A 127 -8.47 -4.65 1.47
N TYR A 128 -8.98 -5.66 0.74
CA TYR A 128 -8.64 -7.06 0.97
C TYR A 128 -7.77 -7.53 -0.20
N GLU A 129 -6.46 -7.55 0.01
CA GLU A 129 -5.55 -8.06 -0.99
C GLU A 129 -5.26 -9.53 -0.77
N LYS A 130 -5.50 -10.32 -1.81
CA LYS A 130 -4.95 -11.67 -1.96
C LYS A 130 -4.17 -11.67 -3.26
N THR A 131 -2.88 -11.89 -3.17
CA THR A 131 -2.01 -11.89 -4.34
C THR A 131 -1.18 -13.17 -4.38
N ILE A 132 -0.97 -13.68 -5.56
CA ILE A 132 -0.01 -14.75 -5.82
C ILE A 132 0.94 -14.22 -6.90
N ASN A 133 2.21 -14.17 -6.58
CA ASN A 133 3.26 -13.75 -7.47
C ASN A 133 4.14 -14.96 -7.79
N VAL A 134 4.49 -15.11 -9.06
CA VAL A 134 5.39 -16.15 -9.53
C VAL A 134 6.53 -15.47 -10.28
N GLY A 135 7.75 -15.83 -9.97
CA GLY A 135 8.95 -15.32 -10.62
C GLY A 135 9.89 -16.46 -10.99
N ILE A 136 10.60 -16.30 -12.08
CA ILE A 136 11.66 -17.21 -12.50
C ILE A 136 12.94 -16.40 -12.58
N ARG A 137 14.00 -16.96 -12.04
CA ARG A 137 15.35 -16.38 -12.08
C ARG A 137 16.28 -17.37 -12.73
N PHE A 138 17.13 -16.85 -13.59
CA PHE A 138 18.23 -17.60 -14.22
C PHE A 138 19.55 -16.91 -13.84
N ASP A 139 20.51 -17.69 -13.38
CA ASP A 139 21.86 -17.23 -13.17
C ASP A 139 22.88 -18.37 -13.41
N SER A 140 24.15 -18.00 -13.53
CA SER A 140 25.23 -18.95 -13.87
C SER A 140 25.54 -19.95 -12.75
N GLU A 141 25.14 -19.68 -11.50
CA GLU A 141 25.42 -20.56 -10.37
C GLU A 141 24.25 -21.47 -10.01
N GLU A 142 23.04 -20.96 -10.08
CA GLU A 142 21.80 -21.67 -9.75
C GLU A 142 21.14 -22.33 -10.96
N ILE A 143 21.53 -21.93 -12.16
CA ILE A 143 20.94 -22.29 -13.44
C ILE A 143 19.51 -21.73 -13.54
N ALA A 144 18.60 -22.22 -12.71
CA ALA A 144 17.22 -21.73 -12.63
C ALA A 144 16.69 -21.83 -11.21
N SER A 145 15.89 -20.85 -10.81
CA SER A 145 15.11 -20.90 -9.58
C SER A 145 13.70 -20.35 -9.79
N LEU A 146 12.73 -20.97 -9.14
CA LEU A 146 11.31 -20.57 -9.14
C LEU A 146 11.01 -19.88 -7.81
N LEU A 147 10.47 -18.68 -7.86
CA LEU A 147 9.98 -17.93 -6.70
C LEU A 147 8.45 -17.92 -6.72
N ILE A 148 7.84 -18.29 -5.62
CA ILE A 148 6.39 -18.20 -5.41
C ILE A 148 6.15 -17.41 -4.13
N ASN A 149 5.32 -16.39 -4.24
CA ASN A 149 4.87 -15.61 -3.08
C ASN A 149 3.35 -15.57 -3.06
N ALA A 150 2.77 -15.91 -1.94
CA ALA A 150 1.34 -15.76 -1.68
C ALA A 150 1.15 -14.81 -0.51
N THR A 151 0.35 -13.77 -0.71
CA THR A 151 0.01 -12.78 0.32
C THR A 151 -1.48 -12.73 0.51
N ALA A 152 -1.94 -12.71 1.74
CA ALA A 152 -3.35 -12.56 2.09
C ALA A 152 -3.52 -11.60 3.25
N GLN A 153 -4.49 -10.70 3.12
CA GLN A 153 -4.97 -9.89 4.23
C GLN A 153 -6.05 -10.68 4.98
N LEU A 154 -5.91 -10.80 6.28
CA LEU A 154 -6.80 -11.56 7.13
C LEU A 154 -7.87 -10.64 7.73
N LYS A 155 -9.11 -11.10 7.71
CA LYS A 155 -10.25 -10.44 8.37
C LYS A 155 -10.27 -10.81 9.85
N THR A 156 -9.32 -10.29 10.61
CA THR A 156 -9.25 -10.48 12.05
C THR A 156 -9.71 -9.21 12.76
N HIS A 157 -9.97 -9.29 14.07
CA HIS A 157 -10.33 -8.12 14.89
C HIS A 157 -9.31 -6.98 14.74
N ILE A 158 -8.02 -7.31 14.69
CA ILE A 158 -6.97 -6.39 14.28
C ILE A 158 -6.59 -6.75 12.85
N PRO A 159 -6.71 -5.83 11.88
CA PRO A 159 -6.29 -6.08 10.51
C PRO A 159 -4.88 -6.67 10.47
N SER A 160 -4.71 -7.76 9.76
CA SER A 160 -3.41 -8.41 9.68
C SER A 160 -3.14 -8.94 8.27
N LYS A 161 -1.87 -9.07 7.94
CA LYS A 161 -1.39 -9.53 6.65
C LYS A 161 -0.42 -10.68 6.86
N VAL A 162 -0.60 -11.75 6.13
CA VAL A 162 0.34 -12.87 6.07
C VAL A 162 0.90 -12.99 4.65
N SER A 163 2.19 -13.21 4.55
CA SER A 163 2.87 -13.48 3.28
C SER A 163 3.75 -14.71 3.43
N VAL A 164 3.64 -15.63 2.50
CA VAL A 164 4.48 -16.82 2.44
C VAL A 164 5.25 -16.79 1.12
N THR A 165 6.56 -16.88 1.22
CA THR A 165 7.46 -16.87 0.06
C THR A 165 8.27 -18.16 0.04
N GLY A 166 8.22 -18.86 -1.07
CA GLY A 166 9.04 -20.03 -1.36
C GLY A 166 9.96 -19.78 -2.55
N ARG A 167 11.21 -20.18 -2.46
CA ARG A 167 12.14 -20.26 -3.57
C ARG A 167 12.57 -21.71 -3.74
N LEU A 168 12.41 -22.24 -4.91
CA LEU A 168 12.79 -23.58 -5.31
C LEU A 168 13.93 -23.49 -6.33
N GLY A 169 15.04 -24.13 -6.05
CA GLY A 169 16.24 -24.13 -6.86
C GLY A 169 17.35 -24.85 -6.11
N LYS A 170 18.58 -24.73 -6.57
CA LYS A 170 19.76 -25.27 -5.87
C LYS A 170 19.87 -24.69 -4.45
N ARG A 171 19.50 -23.42 -4.30
CA ARG A 171 19.39 -22.69 -3.02
C ARG A 171 17.91 -22.49 -2.72
N TYR A 172 17.32 -23.34 -1.91
CA TYR A 172 15.90 -23.23 -1.58
C TYR A 172 15.67 -22.38 -0.33
N MET A 173 14.53 -21.70 -0.28
CA MET A 173 14.15 -20.80 0.81
C MET A 173 12.66 -20.88 1.06
N ALA A 174 12.29 -20.78 2.32
CA ALA A 174 10.93 -20.54 2.78
C ALA A 174 10.91 -19.36 3.76
N ARG A 175 10.02 -18.42 3.54
CA ARG A 175 9.84 -17.23 4.39
C ARG A 175 8.38 -17.03 4.70
N VAL A 176 8.09 -16.72 5.95
CA VAL A 176 6.76 -16.33 6.42
C VAL A 176 6.88 -14.95 7.05
N ASP A 177 6.08 -14.01 6.57
CA ASP A 177 5.95 -12.66 7.12
C ASP A 177 4.53 -12.49 7.65
N TYR A 178 4.41 -11.99 8.86
CA TYR A 178 3.15 -11.67 9.50
C TYR A 178 3.18 -10.23 10.00
N THR A 179 2.22 -9.43 9.59
CA THR A 179 2.10 -8.03 9.98
C THR A 179 0.74 -7.81 10.62
N LEU A 180 0.74 -7.27 11.82
CA LEU A 180 -0.44 -6.69 12.47
C LEU A 180 -0.49 -5.21 12.11
N GLU A 181 -1.63 -4.75 11.60
CA GLU A 181 -1.86 -3.38 11.13
C GLU A 181 -2.97 -2.69 11.96
N PRO A 182 -2.79 -2.49 13.28
CA PRO A 182 -3.79 -1.81 14.07
C PRO A 182 -3.90 -0.35 13.63
N MET A 183 -5.12 0.14 13.34
CA MET A 183 -5.34 1.50 12.84
C MET A 183 -4.81 2.58 13.77
N GLN A 184 -4.84 2.33 15.05
CA GLN A 184 -4.48 3.30 16.08
C GLN A 184 -3.00 3.29 16.46
N GLN A 185 -2.26 2.30 16.02
CA GLN A 185 -0.90 2.05 16.48
C GLN A 185 0.02 1.74 15.29
N ARG A 186 1.31 1.66 15.60
CA ARG A 186 2.35 1.18 14.73
C ARG A 186 2.11 -0.27 14.31
N ASN A 187 2.53 -0.60 13.14
CA ASN A 187 2.49 -1.98 12.66
C ASN A 187 3.47 -2.84 13.45
N VAL A 188 3.06 -4.05 13.78
CA VAL A 188 3.90 -5.05 14.40
C VAL A 188 4.22 -6.11 13.37
N ASN A 189 5.50 -6.32 13.12
CA ASN A 189 5.98 -7.24 12.10
C ASN A 189 6.72 -8.39 12.75
N PHE A 190 6.41 -9.58 12.28
CA PHE A 190 7.16 -10.78 12.58
C PHE A 190 7.51 -11.47 11.26
N SER A 191 8.77 -11.85 11.07
CA SER A 191 9.19 -12.66 9.94
C SER A 191 10.10 -13.78 10.37
N TYR A 192 9.94 -14.91 9.70
CA TYR A 192 10.83 -16.04 9.82
C TYR A 192 11.24 -16.54 8.44
N MET A 193 12.53 -16.75 8.24
CA MET A 193 13.07 -17.27 7.00
C MET A 193 14.01 -18.45 7.29
N PHE A 194 13.83 -19.50 6.54
CA PHE A 194 14.75 -20.61 6.41
C PHE A 194 15.33 -20.61 5.00
N GLN A 195 16.63 -20.76 4.89
CA GLN A 195 17.30 -20.83 3.61
C GLN A 195 18.42 -21.88 3.65
N TYR A 196 18.48 -22.70 2.63
CA TYR A 196 19.60 -23.57 2.35
C TYR A 196 20.46 -22.93 1.27
N ASN A 197 21.75 -22.78 1.55
CA ASN A 197 22.71 -22.18 0.64
C ASN A 197 23.79 -23.18 0.28
N ASP A 198 24.11 -23.22 -1.01
CA ASP A 198 25.25 -23.91 -1.59
C ASP A 198 26.00 -22.87 -2.42
N ILE A 199 27.12 -22.40 -1.88
CA ILE A 199 27.88 -21.28 -2.43
C ILE A 199 29.28 -21.76 -2.85
N ASN A 200 29.65 -21.40 -4.09
CA ASN A 200 31.01 -21.53 -4.56
C ASN A 200 31.76 -20.22 -4.34
N ILE A 201 32.91 -20.28 -3.75
CA ILE A 201 33.78 -19.12 -3.59
C ILE A 201 34.96 -19.27 -4.55
N TYR A 202 35.23 -18.20 -5.29
CA TYR A 202 36.26 -18.15 -6.32
C TYR A 202 37.39 -17.23 -5.87
N ASP A 203 38.62 -17.65 -6.16
CA ASP A 203 39.83 -16.87 -5.98
C ASP A 203 40.51 -16.73 -7.35
N HIS A 204 40.71 -15.49 -7.82
CA HIS A 204 41.29 -15.20 -9.14
C HIS A 204 40.63 -15.93 -10.33
N GLY A 205 39.33 -16.19 -10.24
CA GLY A 205 38.56 -16.89 -11.27
C GLY A 205 38.50 -18.41 -11.11
N ASP A 206 39.32 -19.00 -10.27
CA ASP A 206 39.28 -20.42 -9.93
C ASP A 206 38.41 -20.70 -8.69
N ARG A 207 37.59 -21.74 -8.75
CA ARG A 207 36.79 -22.15 -7.60
C ARG A 207 37.73 -22.62 -6.46
N ALA A 208 37.82 -21.79 -5.42
CA ALA A 208 38.68 -22.06 -4.25
C ALA A 208 38.02 -23.07 -3.31
N TYR A 209 36.76 -22.85 -2.93
CA TYR A 209 36.03 -23.79 -2.08
C TYR A 209 34.50 -23.66 -2.32
N ASN A 210 33.76 -24.65 -1.80
CA ASN A 210 32.31 -24.67 -1.76
C ASN A 210 31.89 -24.83 -0.30
N THR A 211 30.86 -24.11 0.09
CA THR A 211 30.25 -24.26 1.41
C THR A 211 28.76 -24.45 1.31
N THR A 212 28.23 -25.35 2.11
CA THR A 212 26.79 -25.52 2.28
C THR A 212 26.39 -25.19 3.70
N TYR A 213 25.36 -24.35 3.85
CA TYR A 213 24.86 -23.99 5.17
C TYR A 213 23.36 -23.78 5.18
N LYS A 214 22.77 -24.02 6.33
CA LYS A 214 21.39 -23.65 6.65
C LYS A 214 21.39 -22.32 7.36
N TYR A 215 20.57 -21.42 6.91
CA TYR A 215 20.40 -20.09 7.47
C TYR A 215 18.99 -19.93 8.00
N HIS A 216 18.87 -19.50 9.23
CA HIS A 216 17.61 -19.17 9.88
C HIS A 216 17.64 -17.70 10.27
N LEU A 217 16.60 -16.98 9.93
CA LEU A 217 16.42 -15.59 10.28
C LEU A 217 15.06 -15.45 10.95
N ALA A 218 15.04 -14.87 12.14
CA ALA A 218 13.82 -14.43 12.80
C ALA A 218 13.92 -12.93 13.06
N GLU A 219 12.91 -12.18 12.62
CA GLU A 219 12.82 -10.73 12.83
C GLU A 219 11.53 -10.39 13.56
N PHE A 220 11.64 -9.48 14.51
CA PHE A 220 10.50 -8.88 15.18
C PHE A 220 10.72 -7.38 15.25
N GLY A 221 9.70 -6.59 14.91
CA GLY A 221 9.85 -5.16 14.92
C GLY A 221 8.55 -4.39 14.82
N PHE A 222 8.69 -3.10 14.95
CA PHE A 222 7.62 -2.12 14.77
C PHE A 222 7.94 -1.28 13.54
N SER A 223 6.94 -1.02 12.72
CA SER A 223 7.04 -0.11 11.59
C SER A 223 5.91 0.91 11.60
N ASP A 224 6.02 1.87 10.70
CA ASP A 224 4.98 2.89 10.49
C ASP A 224 4.65 3.75 11.72
N VAL A 225 5.66 3.99 12.58
CA VAL A 225 5.57 4.96 13.67
C VAL A 225 5.74 6.36 13.08
N TRP A 226 4.65 7.13 12.97
CA TRP A 226 4.66 8.44 12.37
C TRP A 226 4.87 9.56 13.40
N TYR A 227 5.78 10.46 13.10
CA TYR A 227 5.92 11.73 13.79
C TYR A 227 6.15 12.84 12.78
N LYS A 228 5.15 13.69 12.55
CA LYS A 228 5.14 14.71 11.48
C LYS A 228 5.42 14.06 10.11
N ASN A 229 6.50 14.47 9.45
CA ASN A 229 6.94 13.96 8.16
C ASN A 229 7.88 12.75 8.27
N PHE A 230 8.17 12.30 9.49
CA PHE A 230 9.06 11.17 9.72
C PHE A 230 8.28 9.89 9.96
N ARG A 231 8.75 8.80 9.38
CA ARG A 231 8.28 7.44 9.62
C ARG A 231 9.43 6.62 10.18
N PHE A 232 9.24 6.03 11.33
CA PHE A 232 10.24 5.24 12.05
C PHE A 232 9.89 3.77 12.03
N GLY A 233 10.93 2.93 12.01
CA GLY A 233 10.86 1.51 12.27
C GLY A 233 11.98 1.09 13.19
N LEU A 234 11.71 0.14 14.10
CA LEU A 234 12.65 -0.42 15.05
C LEU A 234 12.44 -1.92 15.13
N GLY A 235 13.48 -2.69 15.30
CA GLY A 235 13.34 -4.15 15.46
C GLY A 235 14.60 -4.85 15.91
N PHE A 236 14.39 -6.14 16.16
CA PHE A 236 15.42 -7.09 16.49
C PHE A 236 15.48 -8.16 15.41
N ARG A 237 16.67 -8.66 15.19
CA ARG A 237 16.97 -9.72 14.22
C ARG A 237 17.84 -10.77 14.89
N PHE A 238 17.39 -12.02 14.82
CA PHE A 238 18.16 -13.18 15.23
C PHE A 238 18.54 -13.97 13.99
N GLU A 239 19.80 -14.25 13.83
CA GLU A 239 20.38 -15.01 12.72
C GLU A 239 21.13 -16.23 13.25
N TYR A 240 20.91 -17.37 12.61
CA TYR A 240 21.57 -18.61 12.95
C TYR A 240 22.08 -19.29 11.69
N TYR A 241 23.37 -19.57 11.68
CA TYR A 241 24.08 -20.24 10.60
C TYR A 241 24.53 -21.61 11.06
N LYS A 242 24.08 -22.66 10.36
CA LYS A 242 24.53 -24.03 10.59
C LYS A 242 25.22 -24.52 9.33
N TYR A 243 26.55 -24.57 9.40
CA TYR A 243 27.37 -25.08 8.34
C TYR A 243 27.27 -26.61 8.30
N LYS A 244 27.30 -27.17 7.09
CA LYS A 244 27.13 -28.60 6.88
C LYS A 244 28.35 -29.22 6.25
N ASP A 245 28.82 -28.65 5.15
CA ASP A 245 29.94 -29.18 4.39
C ASP A 245 30.85 -28.06 3.91
N PHE A 246 32.15 -28.32 3.99
CA PHE A 246 33.18 -27.49 3.38
C PHE A 246 34.01 -28.37 2.46
N LEU A 247 33.94 -28.12 1.17
CA LEU A 247 34.80 -28.78 0.19
C LEU A 247 35.98 -27.85 -0.09
N PHE A 248 37.11 -28.14 0.53
CA PHE A 248 38.33 -27.38 0.34
C PHE A 248 39.19 -27.97 -0.77
N LYS A 249 39.57 -27.14 -1.74
CA LYS A 249 40.58 -27.48 -2.75
C LYS A 249 42.02 -27.36 -2.21
N LYS A 250 42.25 -26.53 -1.19
CA LYS A 250 43.57 -26.30 -0.62
C LYS A 250 43.79 -27.12 0.65
N PRO A 251 44.93 -27.86 0.78
CA PRO A 251 45.24 -28.67 1.97
C PRO A 251 45.24 -27.87 3.29
N GLU A 252 45.54 -26.58 3.21
CA GLU A 252 45.64 -25.67 4.36
C GLU A 252 44.34 -25.52 5.17
N PHE A 253 43.22 -25.85 4.55
CA PHE A 253 41.90 -25.73 5.16
C PHE A 253 41.27 -27.08 5.56
N ILE A 254 41.98 -28.19 5.33
CA ILE A 254 41.51 -29.52 5.69
C ILE A 254 41.53 -29.67 7.21
N GLY A 255 40.39 -29.94 7.82
CA GLY A 255 40.24 -30.17 9.25
C GLY A 255 39.80 -28.99 10.08
N LEU A 256 39.41 -27.88 9.44
CA LEU A 256 38.69 -26.78 10.11
C LEU A 256 37.24 -27.23 10.38
N ASP A 257 36.92 -27.48 11.63
CA ASP A 257 35.53 -27.67 12.06
C ASP A 257 34.90 -26.28 12.22
N VAL A 258 33.89 -25.98 11.42
CA VAL A 258 33.23 -24.71 11.50
C VAL A 258 31.98 -24.84 12.35
N GLU A 259 32.05 -24.26 13.52
CA GLU A 259 30.95 -24.25 14.46
C GLU A 259 29.77 -23.45 13.92
N SER A 260 28.59 -23.74 14.45
CA SER A 260 27.39 -22.99 14.17
C SER A 260 27.48 -21.57 14.78
N GLU A 261 27.10 -20.57 14.05
CA GLU A 261 27.15 -19.18 14.49
C GLU A 261 25.74 -18.61 14.70
N HIS A 262 25.61 -17.74 15.67
CA HIS A 262 24.36 -17.02 15.91
C HIS A 262 24.64 -15.55 16.23
N PHE A 263 23.76 -14.69 15.74
CA PHE A 263 23.86 -13.25 15.93
C PHE A 263 22.51 -12.69 16.37
N LEU A 264 22.55 -11.79 17.34
CA LEU A 264 21.42 -10.97 17.72
C LEU A 264 21.75 -9.51 17.39
N SER A 265 20.99 -8.92 16.51
CA SER A 265 21.16 -7.54 16.10
C SER A 265 19.88 -6.74 16.29
N TYR A 266 19.99 -5.44 16.37
CA TYR A 266 18.87 -4.51 16.32
C TYR A 266 19.04 -3.61 15.11
N PHE A 267 17.91 -3.17 14.57
CA PHE A 267 17.90 -2.25 13.44
C PHE A 267 16.93 -1.10 13.66
N ALA A 268 17.23 0.04 13.08
CA ALA A 268 16.38 1.21 13.05
C ALA A 268 16.29 1.73 11.62
N GLN A 269 15.09 2.16 11.23
CA GLN A 269 14.83 2.78 9.93
C GLN A 269 14.14 4.12 10.14
N VAL A 270 14.55 5.11 9.35
CA VAL A 270 13.92 6.44 9.35
C VAL A 270 13.65 6.82 7.90
N HIS A 271 12.40 7.15 7.60
CA HIS A 271 11.99 7.69 6.32
C HIS A 271 11.48 9.11 6.51
N TYR A 272 11.92 10.02 5.66
CA TYR A 272 11.44 11.39 5.63
C TYR A 272 10.65 11.61 4.35
N ASN A 273 9.41 12.06 4.49
CA ASN A 273 8.54 12.43 3.37
C ASN A 273 8.50 13.95 3.25
N THR A 274 8.93 14.45 2.09
CA THR A 274 8.89 15.86 1.72
C THR A 274 7.54 16.27 1.16
#